data_c617927f4f23ec1bc0e36ca790749563
#
_entry.id   c617927f4f23ec1bc0e36ca790749563
#
_cell.length_a   1.000
_cell.length_b   1.000
_cell.length_c   1.000
_cell.angle_alpha   90.00
_cell.angle_beta   90.00
_cell.angle_gamma   90.00
#
_symmetry.space_group_name_H-M   'P 1'
#
loop_
_entity.id
_entity.type
_entity.pdbx_description
1 polymer ?
#
loop_
_entity_poly.entity_id
_entity_poly.type
_entity_poly.pdbx_seq_one_letter_code
_entity_poly.pdbx_strand_id
1 'polypeptide(L)'
;MKLAPEVLPPAFYPVGLNLNGRTCVVIGPRDDREAIEKAAALQAAGAIVRVLETPDAVSESDVADAFLVISTPQNAQLSARLATLAEKHRFLLCTIDQPAYGFVAMQAIVAAGPARIAISTGGVAPRVGGVLRERLQTALDGTFARFLACLAHQRRLNRERYPDDRAARRAAMIAASDGFEVEVTVNYPRWFVDAGARSAPHVLDARDAR
;
A
#
# COMPACT_ATOMS: atom_id res chain seq x y z
N MET A 1 -10.74 -36.91 3.92
CA MET A 1 -11.40 -35.73 3.36
C MET A 1 -10.31 -34.90 2.67
N LYS A 2 -10.27 -34.88 1.32
CA LYS A 2 -9.30 -34.04 0.59
C LYS A 2 -9.71 -32.60 0.80
N LEU A 3 -8.88 -31.80 1.47
CA LEU A 3 -9.04 -30.36 1.52
C LEU A 3 -9.06 -29.85 0.08
N ALA A 4 -10.06 -29.04 -0.26
CA ALA A 4 -10.06 -28.32 -1.54
C ALA A 4 -8.76 -27.52 -1.64
N PRO A 5 -8.16 -27.37 -2.84
CA PRO A 5 -6.97 -26.57 -2.98
C PRO A 5 -7.26 -25.17 -2.46
N GLU A 6 -6.45 -24.71 -1.50
CA GLU A 6 -6.53 -23.37 -0.95
C GLU A 6 -6.29 -22.38 -2.10
N VAL A 7 -7.32 -21.66 -2.48
CA VAL A 7 -7.20 -20.60 -3.50
C VAL A 7 -6.46 -19.44 -2.83
N LEU A 8 -5.15 -19.41 -3.04
CA LEU A 8 -4.35 -18.29 -2.56
C LEU A 8 -4.86 -16.98 -3.20
N PRO A 9 -4.94 -15.89 -2.43
CA PRO A 9 -5.30 -14.61 -2.99
C PRO A 9 -4.29 -14.20 -4.09
N PRO A 10 -4.70 -13.38 -5.07
CA PRO A 10 -3.80 -12.97 -6.15
C PRO A 10 -2.56 -12.27 -5.60
N ALA A 11 -1.39 -12.62 -6.13
CA ALA A 11 -0.13 -11.97 -5.78
C ALA A 11 -0.02 -10.63 -6.52
N PHE A 12 0.00 -9.52 -5.79
CA PHE A 12 0.18 -8.19 -6.36
C PHE A 12 1.65 -7.79 -6.40
N TYR A 13 2.12 -7.32 -7.56
CA TYR A 13 3.46 -6.78 -7.70
C TYR A 13 3.52 -5.36 -7.08
N PRO A 14 4.43 -5.09 -6.13
CA PRO A 14 4.50 -3.80 -5.46
C PRO A 14 5.10 -2.73 -6.38
N VAL A 15 4.35 -1.65 -6.59
CA VAL A 15 4.77 -0.49 -7.37
C VAL A 15 4.39 0.80 -6.68
N GLY A 16 5.13 1.87 -6.94
CA GLY A 16 4.73 3.24 -6.61
C GLY A 16 4.13 3.92 -7.84
N LEU A 17 2.93 4.43 -7.72
CA LEU A 17 2.25 5.17 -8.80
C LEU A 17 2.53 6.67 -8.66
N ASN A 18 2.89 7.32 -9.77
CA ASN A 18 2.91 8.77 -9.85
C ASN A 18 1.52 9.26 -10.28
N LEU A 19 0.79 9.81 -9.33
CA LEU A 19 -0.59 10.28 -9.54
C LEU A 19 -0.69 11.79 -9.81
N ASN A 20 0.43 12.50 -9.85
CA ASN A 20 0.43 13.94 -10.06
C ASN A 20 -0.27 14.33 -11.40
N GLY A 21 -1.36 15.09 -11.30
CA GLY A 21 -2.18 15.50 -12.44
C GLY A 21 -3.00 14.37 -13.10
N ARG A 22 -3.04 13.16 -12.51
CA ARG A 22 -3.86 12.05 -13.02
C ARG A 22 -5.27 12.10 -12.45
N THR A 23 -6.26 11.84 -13.29
CA THR A 23 -7.65 11.68 -12.84
C THR A 23 -7.82 10.38 -12.08
N CYS A 24 -8.26 10.45 -10.84
CA CYS A 24 -8.60 9.31 -10.00
C CYS A 24 -10.06 9.41 -9.57
N VAL A 25 -10.77 8.29 -9.56
CA VAL A 25 -12.18 8.22 -9.17
C VAL A 25 -12.28 7.37 -7.91
N VAL A 26 -13.02 7.89 -6.91
CA VAL A 26 -13.39 7.14 -5.72
C VAL A 26 -14.90 6.95 -5.72
N ILE A 27 -15.35 5.70 -5.62
CA ILE A 27 -16.76 5.32 -5.61
C ILE A 27 -17.08 4.83 -4.19
N GLY A 28 -18.01 5.50 -3.53
CA GLY A 28 -18.47 5.13 -2.19
C GLY A 28 -19.52 6.08 -1.67
N PRO A 29 -20.41 5.67 -0.76
CA PRO A 29 -21.40 6.53 -0.12
C PRO A 29 -20.74 7.77 0.50
N ARG A 30 -21.50 8.85 0.61
CA ARG A 30 -21.01 10.16 1.10
C ARG A 30 -20.43 10.10 2.52
N ASP A 31 -20.97 9.23 3.36
CA ASP A 31 -20.57 9.03 4.76
C ASP A 31 -19.60 7.86 4.95
N ASP A 32 -19.15 7.25 3.86
CA ASP A 32 -18.17 6.17 3.89
C ASP A 32 -16.79 6.74 4.25
N ARG A 33 -16.38 6.46 5.48
CA ARG A 33 -15.07 6.88 6.01
C ARG A 33 -13.91 6.39 5.14
N GLU A 34 -14.00 5.17 4.60
CA GLU A 34 -12.94 4.63 3.76
C GLU A 34 -12.83 5.38 2.44
N ALA A 35 -13.95 5.69 1.78
CA ALA A 35 -13.96 6.49 0.56
C ALA A 35 -13.36 7.89 0.81
N ILE A 36 -13.72 8.54 1.92
CA ILE A 36 -13.18 9.85 2.32
C ILE A 36 -11.65 9.77 2.53
N GLU A 37 -11.17 8.77 3.27
CA GLU A 37 -9.73 8.56 3.52
C GLU A 37 -8.96 8.29 2.21
N LYS A 38 -9.50 7.48 1.29
CA LYS A 38 -8.87 7.22 -0.02
C LYS A 38 -8.83 8.47 -0.89
N ALA A 39 -9.93 9.23 -0.96
CA ALA A 39 -9.96 10.48 -1.71
C ALA A 39 -8.91 11.48 -1.20
N ALA A 40 -8.81 11.67 0.11
CA ALA A 40 -7.81 12.54 0.72
C ALA A 40 -6.37 12.08 0.44
N ALA A 41 -6.11 10.77 0.51
CA ALA A 41 -4.79 10.22 0.20
C ALA A 41 -4.37 10.41 -1.26
N LEU A 42 -5.31 10.25 -2.21
CA LEU A 42 -5.07 10.50 -3.62
C LEU A 42 -4.81 11.98 -3.90
N GLN A 43 -5.58 12.90 -3.28
CA GLN A 43 -5.36 14.33 -3.38
C GLN A 43 -3.98 14.73 -2.84
N ALA A 44 -3.59 14.19 -1.68
CA ALA A 44 -2.26 14.41 -1.10
C ALA A 44 -1.12 13.89 -2.00
N ALA A 45 -1.40 12.91 -2.87
CA ALA A 45 -0.48 12.39 -3.88
C ALA A 45 -0.49 13.22 -5.19
N GLY A 46 -1.25 14.33 -5.25
CA GLY A 46 -1.33 15.24 -6.40
C GLY A 46 -2.32 14.80 -7.48
N ALA A 47 -3.21 13.85 -7.20
CA ALA A 47 -4.25 13.43 -8.14
C ALA A 47 -5.37 14.46 -8.25
N ILE A 48 -6.02 14.50 -9.42
CA ILE A 48 -7.32 15.15 -9.63
C ILE A 48 -8.38 14.13 -9.25
N VAL A 49 -9.06 14.34 -8.11
CA VAL A 49 -9.99 13.35 -7.55
C VAL A 49 -11.44 13.71 -7.83
N ARG A 50 -12.19 12.75 -8.37
CA ARG A 50 -13.66 12.78 -8.44
C ARG A 50 -14.22 11.75 -7.47
N VAL A 51 -15.23 12.14 -6.68
CA VAL A 51 -15.91 11.23 -5.76
C VAL A 51 -17.32 11.00 -6.28
N LEU A 52 -17.70 9.73 -6.45
CA LEU A 52 -19.03 9.30 -6.88
C LEU A 52 -19.76 8.72 -5.65
N GLU A 53 -20.63 9.55 -5.07
CA GLU A 53 -21.29 9.26 -3.80
C GLU A 53 -22.49 8.30 -3.95
N THR A 54 -22.92 8.03 -5.20
CA THR A 54 -24.06 7.15 -5.51
C THR A 54 -23.57 5.95 -6.34
N PRO A 55 -23.08 4.88 -5.69
CA PRO A 55 -22.48 3.74 -6.38
C PRO A 55 -23.39 3.08 -7.43
N ASP A 56 -24.70 3.02 -7.18
CA ASP A 56 -25.66 2.40 -8.09
C ASP A 56 -25.89 3.21 -9.38
N ALA A 57 -25.62 4.53 -9.34
CA ALA A 57 -25.78 5.43 -10.48
C ALA A 57 -24.49 5.58 -11.33
N VAL A 58 -23.40 4.93 -10.96
CA VAL A 58 -22.12 5.03 -11.70
C VAL A 58 -22.30 4.55 -13.13
N SER A 59 -21.98 5.41 -14.09
CA SER A 59 -22.00 5.13 -15.54
C SER A 59 -20.60 4.87 -16.08
N GLU A 60 -20.52 4.38 -17.33
CA GLU A 60 -19.25 4.20 -18.02
C GLU A 60 -18.51 5.53 -18.20
N SER A 61 -19.22 6.62 -18.53
CA SER A 61 -18.63 7.94 -18.74
C SER A 61 -17.96 8.52 -17.47
N ASP A 62 -18.36 8.07 -16.29
CA ASP A 62 -17.79 8.54 -15.02
C ASP A 62 -16.38 8.01 -14.77
N VAL A 63 -16.00 6.90 -15.42
CA VAL A 63 -14.74 6.19 -15.18
C VAL A 63 -13.86 6.05 -16.42
N ALA A 64 -14.38 6.35 -17.61
CA ALA A 64 -13.71 6.08 -18.88
C ALA A 64 -12.37 6.80 -19.06
N ASP A 65 -12.20 7.99 -18.48
CA ASP A 65 -10.98 8.80 -18.52
C ASP A 65 -10.12 8.67 -17.25
N ALA A 66 -10.51 7.79 -16.32
CA ALA A 66 -9.78 7.60 -15.08
C ALA A 66 -8.45 6.87 -15.31
N PHE A 67 -7.43 7.25 -14.55
CA PHE A 67 -6.18 6.48 -14.43
C PHE A 67 -6.30 5.40 -13.34
N LEU A 68 -6.98 5.73 -12.23
CA LEU A 68 -7.21 4.82 -11.11
C LEU A 68 -8.64 4.99 -10.62
N VAL A 69 -9.33 3.88 -10.41
CA VAL A 69 -10.66 3.82 -9.78
C VAL A 69 -10.55 3.01 -8.49
N ILE A 70 -11.03 3.56 -7.38
CA ILE A 70 -11.17 2.87 -6.10
C ILE A 70 -12.65 2.75 -5.78
N SER A 71 -13.14 1.54 -5.57
CA SER A 71 -14.53 1.23 -5.18
C SER A 71 -14.55 0.64 -3.77
N THR A 72 -15.23 1.31 -2.85
CA THR A 72 -15.35 0.85 -1.45
C THR A 72 -16.58 -0.02 -1.19
N PRO A 73 -17.71 0.08 -1.92
CA PRO A 73 -18.86 -0.77 -1.66
C PRO A 73 -18.55 -2.25 -1.90
N GLN A 74 -18.96 -3.09 -0.95
CA GLN A 74 -18.88 -4.54 -1.07
C GLN A 74 -20.04 -5.09 -1.94
N ASN A 75 -20.10 -4.63 -3.20
CA ASN A 75 -21.14 -4.99 -4.17
C ASN A 75 -20.49 -5.74 -5.35
N ALA A 76 -20.66 -7.06 -5.38
CA ALA A 76 -20.06 -7.93 -6.41
C ALA A 76 -20.53 -7.57 -7.83
N GLN A 77 -21.77 -7.12 -8.02
CA GLN A 77 -22.30 -6.74 -9.32
C GLN A 77 -21.64 -5.45 -9.83
N LEU A 78 -21.50 -4.44 -8.96
CA LEU A 78 -20.76 -3.22 -9.27
C LEU A 78 -19.29 -3.55 -9.60
N SER A 79 -18.64 -4.35 -8.76
CA SER A 79 -17.24 -4.72 -8.93
C SER A 79 -16.98 -5.47 -10.23
N ALA A 80 -17.84 -6.42 -10.61
CA ALA A 80 -17.76 -7.13 -11.89
C ALA A 80 -17.94 -6.19 -13.08
N ARG A 81 -18.89 -5.24 -13.01
CA ARG A 81 -19.09 -4.23 -14.05
C ARG A 81 -17.88 -3.31 -14.17
N LEU A 82 -17.33 -2.83 -13.06
CA LEU A 82 -16.14 -2.00 -13.04
C LEU A 82 -14.92 -2.74 -13.59
N ALA A 83 -14.76 -4.03 -13.32
CA ALA A 83 -13.69 -4.86 -13.88
C ALA A 83 -13.79 -4.92 -15.42
N THR A 84 -15.00 -5.11 -15.98
CA THR A 84 -15.23 -5.08 -17.42
C THR A 84 -14.88 -3.71 -18.03
N LEU A 85 -15.27 -2.62 -17.38
CA LEU A 85 -14.94 -1.26 -17.81
C LEU A 85 -13.44 -0.97 -17.71
N ALA A 86 -12.78 -1.48 -16.65
CA ALA A 86 -11.33 -1.33 -16.48
C ALA A 86 -10.53 -2.03 -17.59
N GLU A 87 -10.96 -3.22 -18.04
CA GLU A 87 -10.38 -3.88 -19.20
C GLU A 87 -10.58 -3.07 -20.50
N LYS A 88 -11.78 -2.51 -20.68
CA LYS A 88 -12.13 -1.72 -21.85
C LYS A 88 -11.36 -0.41 -21.95
N HIS A 89 -11.31 0.35 -20.86
CA HIS A 89 -10.74 1.71 -20.79
C HIS A 89 -9.32 1.76 -20.25
N ARG A 90 -8.78 0.62 -19.79
CA ARG A 90 -7.39 0.49 -19.30
C ARG A 90 -7.08 1.31 -18.06
N PHE A 91 -8.06 1.59 -17.21
CA PHE A 91 -7.78 2.18 -15.91
C PHE A 91 -7.39 1.10 -14.88
N LEU A 92 -6.63 1.49 -13.88
CA LEU A 92 -6.31 0.64 -12.73
C LEU A 92 -7.53 0.58 -11.81
N LEU A 93 -7.97 -0.62 -11.44
CA LEU A 93 -9.12 -0.83 -10.56
C LEU A 93 -8.69 -1.43 -9.22
N CYS A 94 -9.09 -0.78 -8.13
CA CYS A 94 -9.03 -1.31 -6.77
C CYS A 94 -10.45 -1.47 -6.23
N THR A 95 -10.87 -2.69 -5.96
CA THR A 95 -12.13 -3.00 -5.26
C THR A 95 -11.78 -3.41 -3.84
N ILE A 96 -12.18 -2.59 -2.86
CA ILE A 96 -11.86 -2.85 -1.46
C ILE A 96 -12.56 -4.14 -1.01
N ASP A 97 -11.83 -5.00 -0.29
CA ASP A 97 -12.27 -6.31 0.20
C ASP A 97 -12.76 -7.31 -0.88
N GLN A 98 -12.60 -6.98 -2.16
CA GLN A 98 -12.98 -7.83 -3.29
C GLN A 98 -11.83 -7.96 -4.30
N PRO A 99 -10.63 -8.43 -3.91
CA PRO A 99 -9.42 -8.40 -4.73
C PRO A 99 -9.53 -9.20 -6.04
N ALA A 100 -10.48 -10.13 -6.14
CA ALA A 100 -10.72 -10.90 -7.35
C ALA A 100 -11.16 -10.06 -8.56
N TYR A 101 -11.73 -8.86 -8.34
CA TYR A 101 -12.18 -7.95 -9.40
C TYR A 101 -11.18 -6.84 -9.69
N GLY A 102 -10.18 -6.63 -8.82
CA GLY A 102 -9.25 -5.52 -8.92
C GLY A 102 -7.92 -5.90 -9.57
N PHE A 103 -7.25 -4.92 -10.18
CA PHE A 103 -5.88 -5.03 -10.69
C PHE A 103 -4.87 -4.43 -9.73
N VAL A 104 -5.33 -3.68 -8.73
CA VAL A 104 -4.53 -3.00 -7.71
C VAL A 104 -5.05 -3.36 -6.34
N ALA A 105 -4.16 -3.66 -5.41
CA ALA A 105 -4.48 -3.81 -4.00
C ALA A 105 -3.87 -2.66 -3.19
N MET A 106 -4.66 -2.07 -2.31
CA MET A 106 -4.17 -1.07 -1.36
C MET A 106 -3.37 -1.75 -0.25
N GLN A 107 -2.26 -1.14 0.12
CA GLN A 107 -1.34 -1.67 1.12
C GLN A 107 -1.32 -0.75 2.34
N ALA A 108 -0.96 -1.30 3.51
CA ALA A 108 -0.72 -0.48 4.68
C ALA A 108 0.56 0.33 4.48
N ILE A 109 0.49 1.66 4.62
CA ILE A 109 1.60 2.56 4.32
C ILE A 109 2.20 3.13 5.61
N VAL A 110 3.52 3.07 5.70
CA VAL A 110 4.34 3.87 6.62
C VAL A 110 4.89 5.06 5.86
N ALA A 111 4.75 6.26 6.42
CA ALA A 111 5.19 7.50 5.79
C ALA A 111 6.08 8.31 6.74
N ALA A 112 7.31 8.64 6.29
CA ALA A 112 8.22 9.49 7.06
C ALA A 112 8.98 10.42 6.10
N GLY A 113 8.60 11.69 6.05
CA GLY A 113 9.10 12.61 5.04
C GLY A 113 8.85 12.07 3.62
N PRO A 114 9.88 11.95 2.78
CA PRO A 114 9.74 11.39 1.42
C PRO A 114 9.67 9.85 1.40
N ALA A 115 10.03 9.16 2.48
CA ALA A 115 10.04 7.70 2.53
C ALA A 115 8.62 7.13 2.60
N ARG A 116 8.42 6.03 1.89
CA ARG A 116 7.19 5.23 1.93
C ARG A 116 7.56 3.76 2.02
N ILE A 117 6.94 3.04 2.97
CA ILE A 117 7.02 1.58 3.06
C ILE A 117 5.62 1.03 2.91
N ALA A 118 5.43 0.21 1.92
CA ALA A 118 4.16 -0.47 1.65
C ALA A 118 4.22 -1.89 2.21
N ILE A 119 3.23 -2.27 3.01
CA ILE A 119 3.17 -3.55 3.70
C ILE A 119 1.94 -4.29 3.21
N SER A 120 2.17 -5.47 2.64
CA SER A 120 1.13 -6.40 2.24
C SER A 120 1.36 -7.75 2.91
N THR A 121 0.29 -8.34 3.41
CA THR A 121 0.28 -9.73 3.90
C THR A 121 -0.46 -10.65 2.93
N GLY A 122 -0.68 -10.22 1.69
CA GLY A 122 -1.46 -10.96 0.70
C GLY A 122 -2.93 -11.17 1.09
N GLY A 123 -3.47 -10.37 2.02
CA GLY A 123 -4.84 -10.54 2.52
C GLY A 123 -4.99 -11.61 3.62
N VAL A 124 -3.96 -12.43 3.88
CA VAL A 124 -4.06 -13.54 4.85
C VAL A 124 -3.99 -13.09 6.32
N ALA A 125 -3.36 -11.95 6.61
CA ALA A 125 -3.18 -11.50 7.98
C ALA A 125 -3.24 -9.96 8.10
N PRO A 126 -4.39 -9.30 7.89
CA PRO A 126 -4.51 -7.85 7.93
C PRO A 126 -4.04 -7.24 9.26
N ARG A 127 -4.33 -7.91 10.38
CA ARG A 127 -3.90 -7.49 11.72
C ARG A 127 -2.37 -7.45 11.85
N VAL A 128 -1.66 -8.43 11.30
CA VAL A 128 -0.19 -8.45 11.31
C VAL A 128 0.36 -7.29 10.50
N GLY A 129 -0.23 -7.01 9.32
CA GLY A 129 0.09 -5.84 8.53
C GLY A 129 -0.11 -4.52 9.29
N GLY A 130 -1.22 -4.39 10.04
CA GLY A 130 -1.50 -3.24 10.91
C GLY A 130 -0.45 -3.06 12.01
N VAL A 131 -0.09 -4.14 12.73
CA VAL A 131 0.96 -4.10 13.78
C VAL A 131 2.31 -3.70 13.20
N LEU A 132 2.71 -4.27 12.07
CA LEU A 132 3.95 -3.90 11.39
C LEU A 132 3.95 -2.41 11.01
N ARG A 133 2.85 -1.91 10.43
CA ARG A 133 2.70 -0.49 10.09
C ARG A 133 2.88 0.40 11.32
N GLU A 134 2.20 0.09 12.43
CA GLU A 134 2.28 0.91 13.66
C GLU A 134 3.69 0.94 14.24
N ARG A 135 4.35 -0.21 14.33
CA ARG A 135 5.71 -0.30 14.87
C ARG A 135 6.73 0.39 13.99
N LEU A 136 6.67 0.21 12.69
CA LEU A 136 7.54 0.91 11.75
C LEU A 136 7.26 2.41 11.72
N GLN A 137 5.98 2.84 11.82
CA GLN A 137 5.64 4.26 11.88
C GLN A 137 6.20 4.93 13.15
N THR A 138 6.22 4.20 14.27
CA THR A 138 6.83 4.69 15.52
C THR A 138 8.35 4.80 15.42
N ALA A 139 8.99 3.82 14.78
CA ALA A 139 10.44 3.82 14.59
C ALA A 139 10.91 4.88 13.57
N LEU A 140 10.14 5.10 12.51
CA LEU A 140 10.42 6.08 11.47
C LEU A 140 9.69 7.41 11.76
N ASP A 141 10.13 8.09 12.76
CA ASP A 141 9.56 9.32 13.30
C ASP A 141 10.00 10.60 12.55
N GLY A 142 9.75 11.75 13.16
CA GLY A 142 10.18 13.04 12.63
C GLY A 142 11.71 13.20 12.55
N THR A 143 12.49 12.46 13.36
CA THR A 143 13.96 12.47 13.30
C THR A 143 14.44 11.80 12.01
N PHE A 144 13.85 10.65 11.68
CA PHE A 144 14.15 9.98 10.40
C PHE A 144 13.77 10.86 9.20
N ALA A 145 12.62 11.54 9.25
CA ALA A 145 12.22 12.46 8.18
C ALA A 145 13.22 13.62 8.02
N ARG A 146 13.73 14.20 9.12
CA ARG A 146 14.78 15.23 9.08
C ARG A 146 16.10 14.69 8.53
N PHE A 147 16.50 13.48 8.92
CA PHE A 147 17.70 12.83 8.40
C PHE A 147 17.63 12.69 6.88
N LEU A 148 16.50 12.23 6.32
CA LEU A 148 16.31 12.14 4.88
C LEU A 148 16.35 13.51 4.20
N ALA A 149 15.81 14.56 4.82
CA ALA A 149 15.91 15.93 4.29
C ALA A 149 17.37 16.42 4.25
N CYS A 150 18.19 16.11 5.27
CA CYS A 150 19.62 16.41 5.27
C CYS A 150 20.34 15.65 4.15
N LEU A 151 20.07 14.36 3.95
CA LEU A 151 20.63 13.59 2.85
C LEU A 151 20.25 14.15 1.48
N ALA A 152 18.99 14.60 1.31
CA ALA A 152 18.54 15.23 0.08
C ALA A 152 19.27 16.56 -0.19
N HIS A 153 19.53 17.35 0.85
CA HIS A 153 20.35 18.57 0.75
C HIS A 153 21.78 18.23 0.37
N GLN A 154 22.41 17.29 1.09
CA GLN A 154 23.78 16.84 0.78
C GLN A 154 23.91 16.32 -0.65
N ARG A 155 22.89 15.62 -1.15
CA ARG A 155 22.87 15.14 -2.55
C ARG A 155 22.87 16.30 -3.56
N ARG A 156 22.20 17.42 -3.26
CA ARG A 156 22.25 18.63 -4.13
C ARG A 156 23.65 19.22 -4.13
N LEU A 157 24.25 19.45 -2.95
CA LEU A 157 25.61 19.96 -2.82
C LEU A 157 26.63 19.09 -3.55
N ASN A 158 26.51 17.77 -3.45
CA ASN A 158 27.42 16.85 -4.13
C ASN A 158 27.25 16.90 -5.67
N ARG A 159 26.08 17.23 -6.20
CA ARG A 159 25.92 17.46 -7.65
C ARG A 159 26.64 18.72 -8.14
N GLU A 160 26.61 19.76 -7.32
CA GLU A 160 27.32 21.01 -7.62
C GLU A 160 28.86 20.84 -7.49
N ARG A 161 29.29 20.12 -6.45
CA ARG A 161 30.70 19.89 -6.16
C ARG A 161 31.39 18.93 -7.14
N TYR A 162 30.67 17.93 -7.63
CA TYR A 162 31.17 16.87 -8.50
C TYR A 162 30.27 16.71 -9.73
N PRO A 163 30.18 17.69 -10.63
CA PRO A 163 29.19 17.69 -11.72
C PRO A 163 29.32 16.49 -12.65
N ASP A 164 30.56 16.09 -12.98
CA ASP A 164 30.88 15.02 -13.93
C ASP A 164 31.37 13.74 -13.27
N ASP A 165 31.67 13.76 -11.96
CA ASP A 165 32.19 12.60 -11.24
C ASP A 165 31.07 11.87 -10.48
N ARG A 166 30.47 10.86 -11.14
CA ARG A 166 29.45 9.99 -10.55
C ARG A 166 30.00 9.16 -9.38
N ALA A 167 31.29 8.75 -9.43
CA ALA A 167 31.90 7.91 -8.41
C ALA A 167 32.10 8.69 -7.10
N ALA A 168 32.62 9.92 -7.20
CA ALA A 168 32.79 10.83 -6.07
C ALA A 168 31.43 11.18 -5.44
N ARG A 169 30.38 11.46 -6.26
CA ARG A 169 29.01 11.68 -5.73
C ARG A 169 28.49 10.49 -4.94
N ARG A 170 28.70 9.26 -5.46
CA ARG A 170 28.28 8.03 -4.77
C ARG A 170 29.04 7.84 -3.46
N ALA A 171 30.35 7.99 -3.46
CA ALA A 171 31.18 7.86 -2.26
C ALA A 171 30.79 8.87 -1.17
N ALA A 172 30.55 10.12 -1.55
CA ALA A 172 30.09 11.16 -0.62
C ALA A 172 28.71 10.87 -0.01
N MET A 173 27.80 10.25 -0.77
CA MET A 173 26.50 9.85 -0.23
C MET A 173 26.58 8.63 0.68
N ILE A 174 27.47 7.67 0.40
CA ILE A 174 27.74 6.54 1.30
C ILE A 174 28.28 7.07 2.62
N ALA A 175 29.30 7.93 2.60
CA ALA A 175 29.87 8.54 3.80
C ALA A 175 28.82 9.37 4.61
N ALA A 176 27.92 10.05 3.92
CA ALA A 176 26.86 10.82 4.58
C ALA A 176 25.79 9.96 5.29
N SER A 177 25.67 8.68 4.94
CA SER A 177 24.75 7.72 5.56
C SER A 177 25.46 6.69 6.43
N ASP A 178 26.76 6.82 6.62
CA ASP A 178 27.54 5.93 7.47
C ASP A 178 27.08 5.99 8.92
N GLY A 179 27.02 4.84 9.60
CA GLY A 179 26.48 4.72 10.94
C GLY A 179 24.94 4.73 11.05
N PHE A 180 24.20 4.81 9.91
CA PHE A 180 22.74 4.59 9.96
C PHE A 180 22.46 3.09 10.05
N GLU A 181 21.86 2.68 11.19
CA GLU A 181 21.54 1.29 11.50
C GLU A 181 20.07 1.14 11.86
N VAL A 182 19.50 -0.01 11.57
CA VAL A 182 18.14 -0.38 11.95
C VAL A 182 18.16 -1.76 12.58
N GLU A 183 17.70 -1.86 13.83
CA GLU A 183 17.49 -3.13 14.52
C GLU A 183 16.02 -3.51 14.48
N VAL A 184 15.72 -4.77 14.16
CA VAL A 184 14.37 -5.30 14.12
C VAL A 184 14.28 -6.57 14.94
N THR A 185 13.37 -6.58 15.92
CA THR A 185 13.05 -7.78 16.71
C THR A 185 11.61 -8.20 16.44
N VAL A 186 11.40 -9.46 16.09
CA VAL A 186 10.07 -10.03 15.87
C VAL A 186 9.81 -11.09 16.94
N ASN A 187 8.70 -10.92 17.68
CA ASN A 187 8.25 -11.89 18.68
C ASN A 187 6.99 -12.58 18.15
N TYR A 188 7.00 -13.90 18.22
CA TYR A 188 5.88 -14.73 17.78
C TYR A 188 5.00 -15.15 18.94
N PRO A 189 3.69 -15.41 18.72
CA PRO A 189 2.80 -15.99 19.73
C PRO A 189 3.31 -17.34 20.27
N ARG A 190 3.06 -17.63 21.55
CA ARG A 190 3.51 -18.88 22.19
C ARG A 190 3.04 -20.11 21.44
N TRP A 191 1.77 -20.15 21.04
CA TRP A 191 1.20 -21.29 20.30
C TRP A 191 2.00 -21.61 19.03
N PHE A 192 2.56 -20.61 18.34
CA PHE A 192 3.37 -20.81 17.14
C PHE A 192 4.77 -21.32 17.48
N VAL A 193 5.36 -20.78 18.56
CA VAL A 193 6.69 -21.18 19.03
C VAL A 193 6.65 -22.62 19.60
N ASP A 194 5.62 -22.93 20.41
CA ASP A 194 5.47 -24.21 21.09
C ASP A 194 5.10 -25.35 20.11
N ALA A 195 4.34 -25.05 19.05
CA ALA A 195 4.04 -26.01 17.99
C ALA A 195 5.29 -26.43 17.19
N GLY A 196 6.42 -25.79 17.44
CA GLY A 196 7.67 -26.00 16.72
C GLY A 196 7.54 -25.59 15.26
N ALA A 197 8.39 -24.71 14.78
CA ALA A 197 8.41 -24.23 13.39
C ALA A 197 8.58 -25.33 12.31
N ARG A 198 8.35 -26.58 12.67
CA ARG A 198 8.58 -27.80 11.87
C ARG A 198 7.33 -28.51 11.39
N SER A 199 6.14 -28.06 11.79
CA SER A 199 4.88 -28.70 11.42
C SER A 199 4.08 -27.85 10.45
N ALA A 200 3.29 -28.52 9.60
CA ALA A 200 2.30 -27.91 8.74
C ALA A 200 1.39 -26.92 9.53
N PRO A 201 0.77 -25.93 8.87
CA PRO A 201 0.02 -24.90 9.55
C PRO A 201 -0.98 -25.49 10.55
N HIS A 202 -0.79 -25.18 11.83
CA HIS A 202 -1.68 -25.57 12.90
C HIS A 202 -2.93 -24.67 12.84
N VAL A 203 -4.09 -25.26 12.63
CA VAL A 203 -5.36 -24.53 12.70
C VAL A 203 -5.67 -24.27 14.18
N LEU A 204 -5.63 -22.99 14.59
CA LEU A 204 -6.11 -22.58 15.91
C LEU A 204 -7.62 -22.81 16.01
N ASP A 205 -8.04 -23.57 17.01
CA ASP A 205 -9.45 -23.56 17.43
C ASP A 205 -9.72 -22.22 18.16
N ALA A 206 -10.92 -21.65 17.94
CA ALA A 206 -11.35 -20.42 18.60
C ALA A 206 -11.34 -20.49 20.14
N ARG A 207 -11.14 -21.68 20.72
CA ARG A 207 -11.00 -21.93 22.16
C ARG A 207 -9.60 -21.66 22.69
N ASP A 208 -8.58 -21.63 21.83
CA ASP A 208 -7.17 -21.41 22.21
C ASP A 208 -6.81 -19.91 22.29
N ALA A 209 -7.76 -19.02 21.98
CA ALA A 209 -7.56 -17.58 21.90
C ALA A 209 -7.93 -16.82 23.19
N ARG A 210 -8.05 -17.51 24.35
CA ARG A 210 -8.34 -16.86 25.66
C ARG A 210 -7.10 -16.74 26.52
#